data_ae0ff976393cbb603eaa49b39f9935a7
#
_entry.id   ae0ff976393cbb603eaa49b39f9935a7
#
_cell.length_a   1.000
_cell.length_b   1.000
_cell.length_c   1.000
_cell.angle_alpha   90.00
_cell.angle_beta   90.00
_cell.angle_gamma   90.00
#
_symmetry.space_group_name_H-M   'P 1'
#
loop_
_entity.id
_entity.type
_entity.pdbx_description
1 polymer ?
#
loop_
_entity_poly.entity_id
_entity_poly.type
_entity_poly.pdbx_seq_one_letter_code
_entity_poly.pdbx_strand_id
1 'polypeptide(L)'
;MDGLRFFRTFLAVARHGSFSEAAQHVGLTQAAVSFQMRTLETELARKLFDRSGRIARLNAEGRELVPEVEALLGAYDRIRQPRARQGELAGSVTIGALVSCMHTLLRVTSRLNQEHPALDIRIQHGQSHGLAARVMAGDIDAAFVVESNHLSPALRWSPMF
;
A
#
# COMPACT_ATOMS: atom_id res chain seq x y z
N MET A 1 -11.89 12.55 13.64
CA MET A 1 -11.01 12.15 12.48
C MET A 1 -10.63 10.66 12.49
N ASP A 2 -11.48 9.81 13.07
CA ASP A 2 -11.20 8.37 13.15
C ASP A 2 -11.52 7.60 11.85
N GLY A 3 -12.40 8.13 11.00
CA GLY A 3 -12.82 7.47 9.76
C GLY A 3 -11.68 7.10 8.81
N LEU A 4 -10.71 7.99 8.58
CA LEU A 4 -9.55 7.68 7.72
C LEU A 4 -8.68 6.54 8.28
N ARG A 5 -8.61 6.42 9.59
CA ARG A 5 -7.90 5.31 10.24
C ARG A 5 -8.65 4.00 10.00
N PHE A 6 -9.96 4.01 10.09
CA PHE A 6 -10.79 2.82 9.83
C PHE A 6 -10.69 2.38 8.37
N PHE A 7 -10.64 3.32 7.43
CA PHE A 7 -10.42 3.01 6.03
C PHE A 7 -9.05 2.38 5.76
N ARG A 8 -7.98 2.85 6.40
CA ARG A 8 -6.66 2.21 6.29
C ARG A 8 -6.68 0.78 6.85
N THR A 9 -7.33 0.58 7.98
CA THR A 9 -7.51 -0.76 8.56
C THR A 9 -8.35 -1.65 7.64
N PHE A 10 -9.40 -1.10 7.01
CA PHE A 10 -10.22 -1.82 6.04
C PHE A 10 -9.40 -2.31 4.84
N LEU A 11 -8.56 -1.47 4.24
CA LEU A 11 -7.68 -1.87 3.15
C LEU A 11 -6.67 -2.93 3.60
N ALA A 12 -6.12 -2.83 4.80
CA ALA A 12 -5.25 -3.87 5.33
C ALA A 12 -5.98 -5.22 5.45
N VAL A 13 -7.22 -5.23 5.96
CA VAL A 13 -8.03 -6.46 6.02
C VAL A 13 -8.36 -6.99 4.63
N ALA A 14 -8.68 -6.09 3.68
CA ALA A 14 -8.97 -6.45 2.30
C ALA A 14 -7.76 -7.15 1.61
N ARG A 15 -6.55 -6.64 1.86
CA ARG A 15 -5.31 -7.17 1.27
C ARG A 15 -4.87 -8.48 1.90
N HIS A 16 -4.96 -8.61 3.21
CA HIS A 16 -4.44 -9.77 3.93
C HIS A 16 -5.48 -10.89 4.14
N GLY A 17 -6.76 -10.61 3.90
CA GLY A 17 -7.84 -11.60 4.02
C GLY A 17 -8.07 -12.14 5.45
N SER A 18 -7.42 -11.53 6.45
CA SER A 18 -7.46 -11.96 7.85
C SER A 18 -7.39 -10.76 8.79
N PHE A 19 -8.29 -10.72 9.78
CA PHE A 19 -8.23 -9.68 10.83
C PHE A 19 -6.95 -9.75 11.66
N SER A 20 -6.40 -10.95 11.86
CA SER A 20 -5.17 -11.15 12.64
C SER A 20 -3.93 -10.66 11.88
N GLU A 21 -3.82 -10.97 10.59
CA GLU A 21 -2.71 -10.51 9.76
C GLU A 21 -2.77 -8.99 9.54
N ALA A 22 -3.95 -8.46 9.24
CA ALA A 22 -4.15 -7.02 9.15
C ALA A 22 -3.74 -6.30 10.45
N ALA A 23 -4.09 -6.87 11.63
CA ALA A 23 -3.73 -6.31 12.92
C ALA A 23 -2.21 -6.18 13.11
N GLN A 24 -1.44 -7.19 12.70
CA GLN A 24 0.03 -7.14 12.73
C GLN A 24 0.56 -6.00 11.84
N HIS A 25 0.00 -5.84 10.63
CA HIS A 25 0.43 -4.81 9.68
C HIS A 25 0.11 -3.39 10.13
N VAL A 26 -1.04 -3.19 10.79
CA VAL A 26 -1.45 -1.85 11.25
C VAL A 26 -1.02 -1.53 12.69
N GLY A 27 -0.30 -2.44 13.35
CA GLY A 27 0.17 -2.26 14.74
C GLY A 27 -0.97 -2.23 15.77
N LEU A 28 -2.02 -3.04 15.55
CA LEU A 28 -3.18 -3.15 16.42
C LEU A 28 -3.38 -4.59 16.91
N THR A 29 -4.27 -4.76 17.91
CA THR A 29 -4.77 -6.09 18.25
C THR A 29 -5.87 -6.53 17.28
N GLN A 30 -6.06 -7.84 17.09
CA GLN A 30 -7.15 -8.38 16.28
C GLN A 30 -8.53 -7.90 16.78
N ALA A 31 -8.71 -7.78 18.08
CA ALA A 31 -9.94 -7.26 18.69
C ALA A 31 -10.19 -5.80 18.29
N ALA A 32 -9.14 -4.95 18.27
CA ALA A 32 -9.23 -3.56 17.86
C ALA A 32 -9.58 -3.44 16.36
N VAL A 33 -8.96 -4.26 15.50
CA VAL A 33 -9.31 -4.31 14.07
C VAL A 33 -10.77 -4.74 13.89
N SER A 34 -11.21 -5.79 14.57
CA SER A 34 -12.61 -6.26 14.52
C SER A 34 -13.60 -5.18 14.96
N PHE A 35 -13.26 -4.45 16.03
CA PHE A 35 -14.05 -3.32 16.51
C PHE A 35 -14.14 -2.21 15.46
N GLN A 36 -13.00 -1.79 14.90
CA GLN A 36 -12.96 -0.75 13.86
C GLN A 36 -13.79 -1.13 12.63
N MET A 37 -13.72 -2.39 12.18
CA MET A 37 -14.51 -2.84 11.04
C MET A 37 -16.01 -2.84 11.33
N ARG A 38 -16.43 -3.22 12.52
CA ARG A 38 -17.85 -3.13 12.93
C ARG A 38 -18.32 -1.67 12.98
N THR A 39 -17.50 -0.78 13.51
CA THR A 39 -17.81 0.66 13.56
C THR A 39 -17.95 1.21 12.16
N LEU A 40 -17.01 0.90 11.26
CA LEU A 40 -17.06 1.32 9.85
C LEU A 40 -18.33 0.80 9.15
N GLU A 41 -18.68 -0.48 9.32
CA GLU A 41 -19.91 -1.06 8.77
C GLU A 41 -21.16 -0.34 9.31
N THR A 42 -21.14 0.07 10.57
CA THR A 42 -22.25 0.81 11.19
C THR A 42 -22.35 2.23 10.64
N GLU A 43 -21.24 2.96 10.55
CA GLU A 43 -21.17 4.32 9.99
C GLU A 43 -21.63 4.38 8.53
N LEU A 44 -21.23 3.38 7.72
CA LEU A 44 -21.61 3.29 6.32
C LEU A 44 -23.00 2.66 6.11
N ALA A 45 -23.62 2.14 7.18
CA ALA A 45 -24.87 1.35 7.12
C ALA A 45 -24.80 0.18 6.11
N ARG A 46 -23.60 -0.41 5.92
CA ARG A 46 -23.32 -1.50 4.95
C ARG A 46 -22.53 -2.60 5.63
N LYS A 47 -22.79 -3.85 5.23
CA LYS A 47 -21.93 -4.99 5.56
C LYS A 47 -20.86 -5.12 4.51
N LEU A 48 -19.61 -5.19 4.94
CA LEU A 48 -18.44 -5.23 4.06
C LEU A 48 -17.79 -6.62 4.02
N PHE A 49 -18.09 -7.44 5.02
CA PHE A 49 -17.47 -8.77 5.19
C PHE A 49 -18.52 -9.85 5.31
N ASP A 50 -18.25 -11.00 4.69
CA ASP A 50 -18.98 -12.23 4.94
C ASP A 50 -18.62 -12.80 6.32
N ARG A 51 -19.62 -13.11 7.12
CA ARG A 51 -19.42 -13.64 8.49
C ARG A 51 -19.32 -15.17 8.54
N SER A 52 -19.24 -15.84 7.42
CA SER A 52 -19.16 -17.31 7.34
C SER A 52 -17.71 -17.77 7.52
N GLY A 53 -17.23 -17.85 8.78
CA GLY A 53 -15.98 -18.50 9.11
C GLY A 53 -14.92 -17.61 9.79
N ARG A 54 -13.70 -18.17 9.95
CA ARG A 54 -12.53 -17.50 10.55
C ARG A 54 -11.82 -16.55 9.60
N ILE A 55 -12.16 -16.57 8.31
CA ILE A 55 -11.50 -15.77 7.26
C ILE A 55 -12.34 -14.53 7.00
N ALA A 56 -11.72 -13.36 7.05
CA ALA A 56 -12.36 -12.09 6.73
C ALA A 56 -12.46 -11.93 5.21
N ARG A 57 -13.52 -12.44 4.60
CA ARG A 57 -13.77 -12.28 3.14
C ARG A 57 -14.63 -11.05 2.91
N LEU A 58 -14.18 -10.18 2.00
CA LEU A 58 -15.02 -9.09 1.52
C LEU A 58 -16.24 -9.67 0.77
N ASN A 59 -17.42 -9.16 1.09
CA ASN A 59 -18.62 -9.38 0.27
C ASN A 59 -18.59 -8.47 -0.99
N ALA A 60 -19.64 -8.45 -1.79
CA ALA A 60 -19.71 -7.61 -2.99
C ALA A 60 -19.51 -6.12 -2.67
N GLU A 61 -20.24 -5.61 -1.69
CA GLU A 61 -20.13 -4.21 -1.26
C GLU A 61 -18.72 -3.84 -0.74
N GLY A 62 -18.08 -4.75 0.00
CA GLY A 62 -16.70 -4.55 0.46
C GLY A 62 -15.71 -4.47 -0.71
N ARG A 63 -15.88 -5.30 -1.74
CA ARG A 63 -15.02 -5.25 -2.93
C ARG A 63 -15.20 -3.97 -3.74
N GLU A 64 -16.43 -3.49 -3.87
CA GLU A 64 -16.74 -2.22 -4.56
C GLU A 64 -16.19 -1.01 -3.79
N LEU A 65 -16.16 -1.08 -2.46
CA LEU A 65 -15.65 -0.01 -1.61
C LEU A 65 -14.12 0.14 -1.68
N VAL A 66 -13.37 -0.91 -1.99
CA VAL A 66 -11.89 -0.86 -2.03
C VAL A 66 -11.36 0.28 -2.90
N PRO A 67 -11.70 0.38 -4.20
CA PRO A 67 -11.16 1.44 -5.05
C PRO A 67 -11.60 2.85 -4.60
N GLU A 68 -12.78 2.99 -4.03
CA GLU A 68 -13.25 4.29 -3.50
C GLU A 68 -12.42 4.74 -2.29
N VAL A 69 -12.12 3.81 -1.40
CA VAL A 69 -11.28 4.08 -0.22
C VAL A 69 -9.82 4.36 -0.62
N GLU A 70 -9.28 3.65 -1.60
CA GLU A 70 -7.95 3.93 -2.14
C GLU A 70 -7.88 5.33 -2.74
N ALA A 71 -8.87 5.73 -3.53
CA ALA A 71 -8.96 7.06 -4.11
C ALA A 71 -9.07 8.15 -3.03
N LEU A 72 -9.90 7.93 -2.00
CA LEU A 72 -10.07 8.84 -0.86
C LEU A 72 -8.76 9.03 -0.09
N LEU A 73 -8.11 7.94 0.29
CA LEU A 73 -6.84 7.99 1.04
C LEU A 73 -5.73 8.64 0.20
N GLY A 74 -5.66 8.33 -1.10
CA GLY A 74 -4.74 8.99 -2.02
C GLY A 74 -5.01 10.50 -2.15
N ALA A 75 -6.27 10.93 -2.18
CA ALA A 75 -6.62 12.35 -2.17
C ALA A 75 -6.22 13.01 -0.85
N TYR A 76 -6.49 12.36 0.28
CA TYR A 76 -6.09 12.86 1.59
C TYR A 76 -4.57 13.00 1.73
N ASP A 77 -3.82 12.01 1.27
CA ASP A 77 -2.36 12.04 1.33
C ASP A 77 -1.80 13.17 0.43
N ARG A 78 -2.41 13.43 -0.75
CA ARG A 78 -2.07 14.60 -1.59
C ARG A 78 -2.31 15.94 -0.87
N ILE A 79 -3.37 16.07 -0.08
CA ILE A 79 -3.65 17.29 0.71
C ILE A 79 -2.57 17.50 1.78
N ARG A 80 -2.07 16.43 2.37
CA ARG A 80 -1.05 16.48 3.42
C ARG A 80 0.38 16.71 2.91
N GLN A 81 0.61 16.43 1.64
CA GLN A 81 1.93 16.64 1.06
C GLN A 81 2.23 18.14 0.96
N PRO A 82 3.46 18.57 1.29
CA PRO A 82 3.90 19.91 0.98
C PRO A 82 3.69 20.19 -0.52
N ARG A 83 3.13 21.34 -0.85
CA ARG A 83 3.03 21.73 -2.26
C ARG A 83 4.44 21.86 -2.82
N ALA A 84 4.77 21.04 -3.81
CA ALA A 84 6.00 21.20 -4.56
C ALA A 84 6.02 22.58 -5.23
N ARG A 85 7.17 23.23 -5.23
CA ARG A 85 7.40 24.40 -6.08
C ARG A 85 7.35 23.95 -7.54
N GLN A 86 7.09 24.89 -8.43
CA GLN A 86 6.99 24.57 -9.87
C GLN A 86 8.31 23.93 -10.35
N GLY A 87 8.26 22.68 -10.83
CA GLY A 87 9.42 21.89 -11.22
C GLY A 87 10.00 20.95 -10.14
N GLU A 88 9.52 21.00 -8.89
CA GLU A 88 9.91 20.07 -7.83
C GLU A 88 9.01 18.83 -7.83
N LEU A 89 9.60 17.66 -7.63
CA LEU A 89 8.84 16.43 -7.34
C LEU A 89 8.44 16.44 -5.86
N ALA A 90 7.19 16.11 -5.59
CA ALA A 90 6.69 15.93 -4.24
C ALA A 90 5.81 14.69 -4.15
N GLY A 91 5.75 14.11 -2.97
CA GLY A 91 4.93 12.93 -2.72
C GLY A 91 5.70 11.86 -1.99
N SER A 92 5.11 10.67 -1.88
CA SER A 92 5.80 9.52 -1.33
C SER A 92 5.81 8.39 -2.36
N VAL A 93 6.94 7.70 -2.46
CA VAL A 93 7.12 6.53 -3.31
C VAL A 93 7.82 5.45 -2.49
N THR A 94 7.28 4.24 -2.55
CA THR A 94 7.89 3.06 -1.92
C THR A 94 8.45 2.12 -2.98
N ILE A 95 9.74 1.87 -2.93
CA ILE A 95 10.46 1.07 -3.92
C ILE A 95 10.96 -0.21 -3.27
N GLY A 96 10.58 -1.36 -3.82
CA GLY A 96 11.18 -2.65 -3.47
C GLY A 96 12.50 -2.85 -4.19
N ALA A 97 13.50 -3.44 -3.52
CA ALA A 97 14.78 -3.72 -4.16
C ALA A 97 15.44 -5.00 -3.64
N LEU A 98 16.19 -5.63 -4.53
CA LEU A 98 17.13 -6.66 -4.14
C LEU A 98 18.30 -6.04 -3.38
N VAL A 99 18.91 -6.81 -2.49
CA VAL A 99 20.09 -6.37 -1.73
C VAL A 99 21.23 -5.90 -2.65
N SER A 100 21.41 -6.56 -3.80
CA SER A 100 22.42 -6.18 -4.81
C SER A 100 22.23 -4.78 -5.40
N CYS A 101 20.99 -4.29 -5.47
CA CYS A 101 20.67 -2.97 -6.01
C CYS A 101 20.66 -1.87 -4.94
N MET A 102 20.70 -2.24 -3.65
CA MET A 102 20.47 -1.34 -2.53
C MET A 102 21.45 -0.16 -2.50
N HIS A 103 22.75 -0.46 -2.67
CA HIS A 103 23.79 0.58 -2.64
C HIS A 103 23.57 1.65 -3.74
N THR A 104 23.26 1.22 -4.96
CA THR A 104 23.02 2.12 -6.08
C THR A 104 21.75 2.95 -5.85
N LEU A 105 20.69 2.32 -5.37
CA LEU A 105 19.43 2.99 -5.08
C LEU A 105 19.59 4.03 -3.96
N LEU A 106 20.25 3.70 -2.86
CA LEU A 106 20.49 4.65 -1.78
C LEU A 106 21.26 5.89 -2.25
N ARG A 107 22.24 5.71 -3.11
CA ARG A 107 23.01 6.82 -3.67
C ARG A 107 22.16 7.71 -4.58
N VAL A 108 21.35 7.11 -5.46
CA VAL A 108 20.47 7.85 -6.39
C VAL A 108 19.35 8.56 -5.63
N THR A 109 18.71 7.89 -4.69
CA THR A 109 17.60 8.45 -3.91
C THR A 109 18.08 9.55 -2.96
N SER A 110 19.30 9.44 -2.39
CA SER A 110 19.89 10.51 -1.61
C SER A 110 20.10 11.80 -2.43
N ARG A 111 20.58 11.67 -3.66
CA ARG A 111 20.69 12.80 -4.59
C ARG A 111 19.33 13.39 -4.95
N LEU A 112 18.38 12.54 -5.27
CA LEU A 112 17.03 12.96 -5.63
C LEU A 112 16.33 13.69 -4.47
N ASN A 113 16.54 13.25 -3.22
CA ASN A 113 16.02 13.94 -2.04
C ASN A 113 16.66 15.31 -1.80
N GLN A 114 17.92 15.51 -2.20
CA GLN A 114 18.57 16.82 -2.13
C GLN A 114 17.97 17.79 -3.15
N GLU A 115 17.67 17.29 -4.35
CA GLU A 115 17.07 18.08 -5.44
C GLU A 115 15.55 18.33 -5.20
N HIS A 116 14.88 17.39 -4.54
CA HIS A 116 13.43 17.40 -4.28
C HIS A 116 13.11 17.06 -2.81
N PRO A 117 13.28 17.99 -1.87
CA PRO A 117 13.09 17.73 -0.44
C PRO A 117 11.65 17.33 -0.04
N ALA A 118 10.68 17.63 -0.89
CA ALA A 118 9.28 17.29 -0.68
C ALA A 118 8.92 15.85 -1.15
N LEU A 119 9.90 15.10 -1.68
CA LEU A 119 9.74 13.71 -2.13
C LEU A 119 10.20 12.73 -1.04
N ASP A 120 9.27 11.99 -0.45
CA ASP A 120 9.56 10.91 0.54
C ASP A 120 9.79 9.60 -0.21
N ILE A 121 11.04 9.14 -0.28
CA ILE A 121 11.39 7.89 -0.94
C ILE A 121 11.70 6.83 0.12
N ARG A 122 10.91 5.75 0.12
CA ARG A 122 11.10 4.61 1.01
C ARG A 122 11.61 3.41 0.22
N ILE A 123 12.69 2.81 0.70
CA ILE A 123 13.26 1.61 0.08
C ILE A 123 13.02 0.42 1.01
N GLN A 124 12.50 -0.67 0.44
CA GLN A 124 12.28 -1.92 1.16
C GLN A 124 13.00 -3.05 0.43
N HIS A 125 13.69 -3.89 1.19
CA HIS A 125 14.36 -5.06 0.60
C HIS A 125 13.41 -6.26 0.47
N GLY A 126 13.68 -7.13 -0.49
CA GLY A 126 12.92 -8.37 -0.68
C GLY A 126 13.51 -9.23 -1.79
N GLN A 127 12.88 -10.37 -2.02
CA GLN A 127 13.19 -11.27 -3.14
C GLN A 127 12.31 -10.92 -4.35
N SER A 128 12.80 -11.16 -5.57
CA SER A 128 12.11 -10.78 -6.82
C SER A 128 10.64 -11.17 -6.86
N HIS A 129 10.33 -12.44 -6.55
CA HIS A 129 8.95 -12.93 -6.58
C HIS A 129 8.04 -12.21 -5.56
N GLY A 130 8.52 -12.04 -4.32
CA GLY A 130 7.76 -11.34 -3.29
C GLY A 130 7.56 -9.85 -3.60
N LEU A 131 8.59 -9.19 -4.16
CA LEU A 131 8.50 -7.79 -4.54
C LEU A 131 7.51 -7.58 -5.70
N ALA A 132 7.53 -8.44 -6.73
CA ALA A 132 6.58 -8.38 -7.83
C ALA A 132 5.13 -8.56 -7.35
N ALA A 133 4.88 -9.52 -6.46
CA ALA A 133 3.56 -9.73 -5.84
C ALA A 133 3.09 -8.49 -5.06
N ARG A 134 3.99 -7.80 -4.37
CA ARG A 134 3.67 -6.59 -3.60
C ARG A 134 3.39 -5.38 -4.48
N VAL A 135 4.04 -5.27 -5.64
CA VAL A 135 3.68 -4.24 -6.63
C VAL A 135 2.28 -4.52 -7.18
N MET A 136 1.97 -5.77 -7.50
CA MET A 136 0.63 -6.16 -7.95
C MET A 136 -0.46 -5.90 -6.90
N ALA A 137 -0.14 -6.09 -5.63
CA ALA A 137 -1.04 -5.81 -4.50
C ALA A 137 -1.18 -4.30 -4.21
N GLY A 138 -0.33 -3.44 -4.80
CA GLY A 138 -0.29 -2.02 -4.50
C GLY A 138 0.34 -1.69 -3.13
N ASP A 139 1.08 -2.62 -2.53
CA ASP A 139 1.80 -2.40 -1.26
C ASP A 139 3.06 -1.56 -1.44
N ILE A 140 3.64 -1.62 -2.63
CA ILE A 140 4.79 -0.81 -3.07
C ILE A 140 4.54 -0.32 -4.50
N ASP A 141 5.09 0.84 -4.85
CA ASP A 141 4.82 1.50 -6.13
C ASP A 141 5.65 0.92 -7.29
N ALA A 142 6.86 0.48 -6.99
CA ALA A 142 7.78 -0.10 -7.97
C ALA A 142 8.73 -1.08 -7.32
N ALA A 143 9.39 -1.93 -8.10
CA ALA A 143 10.44 -2.80 -7.61
C ALA A 143 11.56 -3.02 -8.62
N PHE A 144 12.79 -3.09 -8.12
CA PHE A 144 13.94 -3.57 -8.86
C PHE A 144 14.13 -5.06 -8.59
N VAL A 145 13.95 -5.86 -9.61
CA VAL A 145 13.98 -7.33 -9.53
C VAL A 145 14.84 -7.89 -10.67
N VAL A 146 15.34 -9.10 -10.48
CA VAL A 146 15.92 -9.85 -11.60
C VAL A 146 14.79 -10.37 -12.47
N GLU A 147 14.93 -10.26 -13.77
CA GLU A 147 13.98 -10.78 -14.76
C GLU A 147 13.65 -12.24 -14.48
N SER A 148 12.38 -12.55 -14.45
CA SER A 148 11.86 -13.90 -14.30
C SER A 148 11.10 -14.27 -15.56
N ASN A 149 11.18 -15.53 -15.97
CA ASN A 149 10.48 -16.06 -17.16
C ASN A 149 8.95 -15.99 -17.06
N HIS A 150 8.40 -15.55 -15.93
CA HIS A 150 6.97 -15.44 -15.67
C HIS A 150 6.61 -14.00 -15.25
N LEU A 151 6.80 -13.06 -16.18
CA LEU A 151 6.39 -11.68 -15.98
C LEU A 151 4.87 -11.58 -16.09
N SER A 152 4.23 -11.04 -15.06
CA SER A 152 2.78 -10.80 -15.10
C SER A 152 2.45 -9.69 -16.11
N PRO A 153 1.48 -9.90 -17.02
CA PRO A 153 1.04 -8.86 -17.95
C PRO A 153 0.37 -7.67 -17.26
N ALA A 154 0.00 -7.82 -15.99
CA ALA A 154 -0.56 -6.74 -15.17
C ALA A 154 0.51 -5.72 -14.71
N LEU A 155 1.81 -6.02 -14.86
CA LEU A 155 2.90 -5.15 -14.49
C LEU A 155 3.57 -4.55 -15.72
N ARG A 156 3.90 -3.27 -15.63
CA ARG A 156 4.75 -2.62 -16.62
C ARG A 156 6.22 -2.92 -16.29
N TRP A 157 6.90 -3.55 -17.23
CA TRP A 157 8.31 -3.91 -17.10
C TRP A 157 9.19 -2.96 -17.92
N SER A 158 10.35 -2.61 -17.37
CA SER A 158 11.34 -1.80 -18.05
C SER A 158 12.72 -2.39 -17.77
N PRO A 159 13.46 -2.87 -18.77
CA PRO A 159 14.82 -3.35 -18.57
C PRO A 159 15.72 -2.16 -18.18
N MET A 160 16.63 -2.40 -17.24
CA MET A 160 17.55 -1.37 -16.73
C MET A 160 18.96 -1.51 -17.34
N PHE A 161 19.28 -2.70 -17.87
CA PHE A 161 20.60 -3.01 -18.49
C PHE A 161 20.40 -3.92 -19.69
#